data_cdab99aca5e376cca5f14933efad835f
#
_entry.id   cdab99aca5e376cca5f14933efad835f
#
_cell.length_a   1.000
_cell.length_b   1.000
_cell.length_c   1.000
_cell.angle_alpha   90.00
_cell.angle_beta   90.00
_cell.angle_gamma   90.00
#
_symmetry.space_group_name_H-M   'P 1'
#
loop_
_entity.id
_entity.type
_entity.pdbx_description
1 polymer ?
#
loop_
_entity_poly.entity_id
_entity_poly.type
_entity_poly.pdbx_seq_one_letter_code
_entity_poly.pdbx_strand_id
1 'polypeptide(L)'
;MKTIYVFLAEGFEEVEALTPVDVLRRAGLPVKTVSVTGVLTVNGAHGVPVVADMVFEEVKEGDAEMIVLPGGLPGATNLDAHEGLGKLIMTFAEAGRPLSAICAAPLVYGKRGLLKGKKVTCYPGFEKYLEGAEYTAALVEKDGNFITGKGPGVAMAFSFAIAEKYVGAEKVTELKQGMMIAE
;
A
#
# COMPACT_ATOMS: atom_id res chain seq x y z
N MET A 1 13.59 13.73 -1.84
CA MET A 1 12.79 12.55 -2.17
C MET A 1 11.34 12.98 -2.31
N LYS A 2 10.61 12.42 -3.26
CA LYS A 2 9.17 12.63 -3.44
C LYS A 2 8.37 11.92 -2.34
N THR A 3 7.07 12.15 -2.26
CA THR A 3 6.19 11.67 -1.18
C THR A 3 5.63 10.27 -1.47
N ILE A 4 5.66 9.38 -0.49
CA ILE A 4 4.94 8.12 -0.50
C ILE A 4 3.48 8.41 -0.11
N TYR A 5 2.53 8.02 -0.95
CA TYR A 5 1.10 8.21 -0.69
C TYR A 5 0.44 6.91 -0.26
N VAL A 6 -0.20 6.93 0.92
CA VAL A 6 -1.06 5.86 1.42
C VAL A 6 -2.51 6.26 1.20
N PHE A 7 -3.21 5.59 0.29
CA PHE A 7 -4.57 5.95 -0.09
C PHE A 7 -5.61 5.31 0.82
N LEU A 8 -6.52 6.12 1.33
CA LEU A 8 -7.58 5.71 2.25
C LEU A 8 -8.95 5.86 1.57
N ALA A 9 -9.75 4.80 1.59
CA ALA A 9 -11.16 4.79 1.19
C ALA A 9 -12.01 4.31 2.37
N GLU A 10 -13.30 4.64 2.41
CA GLU A 10 -14.21 4.12 3.45
C GLU A 10 -14.11 2.59 3.55
N GLY A 11 -13.91 2.10 4.77
CA GLY A 11 -13.73 0.69 5.07
C GLY A 11 -12.32 0.15 4.81
N PHE A 12 -11.29 1.02 4.81
CA PHE A 12 -9.90 0.57 4.80
C PHE A 12 -9.55 -0.19 6.08
N GLU A 13 -8.60 -1.13 6.01
CA GLU A 13 -8.07 -1.82 7.20
C GLU A 13 -7.09 -0.92 7.95
N GLU A 14 -7.43 -0.58 9.18
CA GLU A 14 -6.68 0.38 10.01
C GLU A 14 -5.23 -0.03 10.22
N VAL A 15 -5.00 -1.31 10.58
CA VAL A 15 -3.65 -1.84 10.83
C VAL A 15 -2.80 -1.76 9.55
N GLU A 16 -3.38 -2.04 8.40
CA GLU A 16 -2.66 -2.08 7.13
C GLU A 16 -2.35 -0.69 6.56
N ALA A 17 -3.13 0.32 6.95
CA ALA A 17 -2.89 1.71 6.57
C ALA A 17 -1.92 2.41 7.52
N LEU A 18 -2.17 2.32 8.83
CA LEU A 18 -1.45 3.13 9.82
C LEU A 18 -0.06 2.57 10.14
N THR A 19 0.12 1.25 10.08
CA THR A 19 1.45 0.66 10.28
C THR A 19 2.49 1.13 9.25
N PRO A 20 2.21 1.10 7.93
CA PRO A 20 3.14 1.69 6.96
C PRO A 20 3.38 3.19 7.20
N VAL A 21 2.35 3.95 7.54
CA VAL A 21 2.51 5.38 7.83
C VAL A 21 3.50 5.61 8.98
N ASP A 22 3.33 4.91 10.11
CA ASP A 22 4.22 5.04 11.26
C ASP A 22 5.65 4.58 10.94
N VAL A 23 5.81 3.38 10.41
CA VAL A 23 7.12 2.78 10.11
C VAL A 23 7.91 3.64 9.12
N LEU A 24 7.28 4.09 8.04
CA LEU A 24 7.95 4.87 7.02
C LEU A 24 8.30 6.28 7.50
N ARG A 25 7.44 6.90 8.32
CA ARG A 25 7.77 8.19 8.98
C ARG A 25 8.92 8.03 9.97
N ARG A 26 8.98 6.95 10.74
CA ARG A 26 10.14 6.61 11.60
C ARG A 26 11.43 6.43 10.78
N ALA A 27 11.32 5.89 9.58
CA ALA A 27 12.45 5.78 8.65
C ALA A 27 12.92 7.14 8.09
N GLY A 28 12.25 8.25 8.41
CA GLY A 28 12.55 9.58 7.88
C GLY A 28 12.03 9.82 6.46
N LEU A 29 11.12 8.96 5.98
CA LEU A 29 10.55 9.07 4.65
C LEU A 29 9.36 10.04 4.63
N PRO A 30 9.19 10.88 3.59
CA PRO A 30 8.03 11.73 3.43
C PRO A 30 6.81 10.88 3.07
N VAL A 31 5.87 10.78 4.00
CA VAL A 31 4.63 9.99 3.84
C VAL A 31 3.42 10.86 4.11
N LYS A 32 2.42 10.76 3.24
CA LYS A 32 1.10 11.38 3.43
C LYS A 32 -0.01 10.35 3.23
N THR A 33 -1.01 10.42 4.08
CA THR A 33 -2.29 9.74 3.87
C THR A 33 -3.17 10.57 2.94
N VAL A 34 -3.84 9.91 2.01
CA VAL A 34 -4.68 10.55 0.99
C VAL A 34 -6.08 9.96 1.02
N SER A 35 -7.07 10.75 1.35
CA SER A 35 -8.47 10.34 1.25
C SER A 35 -8.95 10.36 -0.19
N VAL A 36 -9.59 9.29 -0.65
CA VAL A 36 -10.27 9.25 -1.95
C VAL A 36 -11.76 9.57 -1.85
N THR A 37 -12.24 10.00 -0.68
CA THR A 37 -13.68 10.22 -0.44
C THR A 37 -14.11 11.67 -0.69
N GLY A 38 -13.18 12.57 -1.00
CA GLY A 38 -13.43 14.01 -1.15
C GLY A 38 -13.47 14.77 0.18
N VAL A 39 -13.37 14.09 1.32
CA VAL A 39 -13.26 14.69 2.66
C VAL A 39 -12.08 14.09 3.41
N LEU A 40 -11.52 14.85 4.38
CA LEU A 40 -10.32 14.39 5.09
C LEU A 40 -10.58 13.21 6.03
N THR A 41 -11.75 13.13 6.66
CA THR A 41 -12.07 12.05 7.60
C THR A 41 -12.54 10.82 6.84
N VAL A 42 -11.87 9.69 7.07
CA VAL A 42 -12.18 8.39 6.47
C VAL A 42 -12.38 7.37 7.58
N ASN A 43 -13.46 6.60 7.52
CA ASN A 43 -13.72 5.57 8.53
C ASN A 43 -13.09 4.23 8.09
N GLY A 44 -12.36 3.61 8.99
CA GLY A 44 -11.82 2.28 8.80
C GLY A 44 -12.88 1.17 8.92
N ALA A 45 -12.51 -0.03 8.53
CA ALA A 45 -13.38 -1.21 8.53
C ALA A 45 -13.86 -1.60 9.93
N HIS A 46 -13.12 -1.20 10.97
CA HIS A 46 -13.45 -1.46 12.39
C HIS A 46 -13.96 -0.22 13.12
N GLY A 47 -14.40 0.80 12.37
CA GLY A 47 -15.05 1.98 12.93
C GLY A 47 -14.11 3.01 13.54
N VAL A 48 -12.81 2.97 13.23
CA VAL A 48 -11.84 3.98 13.67
C VAL A 48 -11.74 5.08 12.62
N PRO A 49 -12.20 6.31 12.89
CA PRO A 49 -12.05 7.41 11.96
C PRO A 49 -10.60 7.91 11.95
N VAL A 50 -10.07 8.15 10.75
CA VAL A 50 -8.74 8.71 10.54
C VAL A 50 -8.86 9.99 9.73
N VAL A 51 -8.19 11.05 10.17
CA VAL A 51 -8.07 12.29 9.40
C VAL A 51 -6.86 12.15 8.48
N ALA A 52 -7.10 12.10 7.18
CA ALA A 52 -6.04 12.07 6.18
C ALA A 52 -5.28 13.40 6.10
N ASP A 53 -4.03 13.35 5.64
CA ASP A 53 -3.20 14.55 5.46
C ASP A 53 -3.71 15.43 4.30
N MET A 54 -4.41 14.84 3.33
CA MET A 54 -4.94 15.52 2.15
C MET A 54 -6.05 14.71 1.46
N VAL A 55 -6.79 15.35 0.56
CA VAL A 55 -7.74 14.69 -0.34
C VAL A 55 -7.08 14.39 -1.69
N PHE A 56 -7.69 13.47 -2.46
CA PHE A 56 -7.14 13.01 -3.75
C PHE A 56 -6.92 14.16 -4.74
N GLU A 57 -7.79 15.14 -4.77
CA GLU A 57 -7.77 16.29 -5.67
C GLU A 57 -6.51 17.17 -5.50
N GLU A 58 -5.86 17.07 -4.35
CA GLU A 58 -4.61 17.77 -4.04
C GLU A 58 -3.35 17.02 -4.48
N VAL A 59 -3.50 15.74 -4.89
CA VAL A 59 -2.37 14.90 -5.32
C VAL A 59 -1.78 15.42 -6.62
N LYS A 60 -0.49 15.69 -6.59
CA LYS A 60 0.30 16.00 -7.78
C LYS A 60 1.14 14.79 -8.14
N GLU A 61 0.91 14.22 -9.31
CA GLU A 61 1.64 13.06 -9.80
C GLU A 61 3.16 13.25 -9.75
N GLY A 62 3.63 14.46 -10.11
CA GLY A 62 5.05 14.80 -10.09
C GLY A 62 5.71 14.74 -8.70
N ASP A 63 4.92 14.87 -7.63
CA ASP A 63 5.40 14.85 -6.24
C ASP A 63 5.30 13.45 -5.61
N ALA A 64 4.65 12.50 -6.28
CA ALA A 64 4.48 11.15 -5.78
C ALA A 64 5.73 10.28 -6.02
N GLU A 65 6.15 9.53 -5.04
CA GLU A 65 7.24 8.54 -5.09
C GLU A 65 6.70 7.12 -5.27
N MET A 66 5.72 6.76 -4.45
CA MET A 66 5.14 5.43 -4.38
C MET A 66 3.66 5.51 -4.04
N ILE A 67 2.89 4.56 -4.54
CA ILE A 67 1.49 4.32 -4.16
C ILE A 67 1.45 3.13 -3.20
N VAL A 68 0.79 3.30 -2.06
CA VAL A 68 0.53 2.26 -1.06
C VAL A 68 -0.97 2.10 -0.89
N LEU A 69 -1.48 0.89 -1.08
CA LEU A 69 -2.89 0.56 -0.95
C LEU A 69 -3.11 -0.42 0.21
N PRO A 70 -3.73 0.01 1.32
CA PRO A 70 -4.21 -0.88 2.36
C PRO A 70 -5.41 -1.69 1.85
N GLY A 71 -5.65 -2.84 2.46
CA GLY A 71 -6.83 -3.64 2.21
C GLY A 71 -8.03 -3.18 3.04
N GLY A 72 -8.76 -4.16 3.58
CA GLY A 72 -10.07 -3.94 4.18
C GLY A 72 -11.18 -3.97 3.14
N LEU A 73 -12.39 -4.32 3.59
CA LEU A 73 -13.61 -4.26 2.78
C LEU A 73 -14.64 -3.38 3.49
N PRO A 74 -15.31 -2.48 2.76
CA PRO A 74 -15.24 -2.27 1.30
C PRO A 74 -14.05 -1.40 0.83
N GLY A 75 -13.07 -1.07 1.67
CA GLY A 75 -11.95 -0.16 1.35
C GLY A 75 -11.24 -0.49 0.04
N ALA A 76 -10.79 -1.75 -0.14
CA ALA A 76 -10.09 -2.17 -1.35
C ALA A 76 -10.95 -2.05 -2.62
N THR A 77 -12.26 -2.34 -2.52
CA THR A 77 -13.19 -2.18 -3.65
C THR A 77 -13.51 -0.72 -3.93
N ASN A 78 -13.54 0.13 -2.92
CA ASN A 78 -13.71 1.57 -3.08
C ASN A 78 -12.45 2.21 -3.72
N LEU A 79 -11.24 1.76 -3.36
CA LEU A 79 -10.01 2.17 -4.05
C LEU A 79 -10.03 1.75 -5.52
N ASP A 80 -10.48 0.52 -5.81
CA ASP A 80 -10.58 0.00 -7.19
C ASP A 80 -11.56 0.82 -8.04
N ALA A 81 -12.67 1.26 -7.45
CA ALA A 81 -13.71 2.02 -8.13
C ALA A 81 -13.33 3.51 -8.36
N HIS A 82 -12.31 4.03 -7.68
CA HIS A 82 -11.92 5.43 -7.81
C HIS A 82 -11.15 5.69 -9.11
N GLU A 83 -11.82 6.30 -10.09
CA GLU A 83 -11.27 6.50 -11.45
C GLU A 83 -9.95 7.28 -11.48
N GLY A 84 -9.85 8.35 -10.69
CA GLY A 84 -8.63 9.17 -10.62
C GLY A 84 -7.43 8.39 -10.11
N LEU A 85 -7.63 7.58 -9.05
CA LEU A 85 -6.59 6.69 -8.53
C LEU A 85 -6.23 5.62 -9.55
N GLY A 86 -7.22 5.06 -10.26
CA GLY A 86 -6.97 4.10 -11.34
C GLY A 86 -6.06 4.67 -12.43
N LYS A 87 -6.30 5.91 -12.87
CA LYS A 87 -5.44 6.60 -13.85
C LYS A 87 -4.03 6.82 -13.32
N LEU A 88 -3.89 7.28 -12.08
CA LEU A 88 -2.60 7.49 -11.43
C LEU A 88 -1.80 6.17 -11.32
N ILE A 89 -2.46 5.07 -10.97
CA ILE A 89 -1.85 3.74 -10.92
C ILE A 89 -1.31 3.32 -12.29
N MET A 90 -2.10 3.53 -13.36
CA MET A 90 -1.66 3.19 -14.72
C MET A 90 -0.43 4.01 -15.13
N THR A 91 -0.42 5.31 -14.88
CA THR A 91 0.75 6.16 -15.14
C THR A 91 2.00 5.68 -14.37
N PHE A 92 1.83 5.25 -13.10
CA PHE A 92 2.93 4.69 -12.30
C PHE A 92 3.45 3.39 -12.91
N ALA A 93 2.56 2.50 -13.31
CA ALA A 93 2.93 1.21 -13.88
C ALA A 93 3.69 1.37 -15.21
N GLU A 94 3.20 2.24 -16.12
CA GLU A 94 3.84 2.55 -17.39
C GLU A 94 5.25 3.15 -17.23
N ALA A 95 5.42 3.98 -16.19
CA ALA A 95 6.72 4.56 -15.85
C ALA A 95 7.62 3.65 -14.99
N GLY A 96 7.20 2.41 -14.68
CA GLY A 96 7.94 1.49 -13.83
C GLY A 96 8.11 1.97 -12.38
N ARG A 97 7.24 2.88 -11.93
CA ARG A 97 7.31 3.47 -10.59
C ARG A 97 6.76 2.52 -9.52
N PRO A 98 7.21 2.66 -8.25
CA PRO A 98 6.85 1.73 -7.18
C PRO A 98 5.35 1.72 -6.84
N LEU A 99 4.80 0.52 -6.76
CA LEU A 99 3.42 0.23 -6.39
C LEU A 99 3.39 -0.82 -5.28
N SER A 100 2.64 -0.59 -4.22
CA SER A 100 2.49 -1.59 -3.16
C SER A 100 1.05 -1.73 -2.70
N ALA A 101 0.68 -2.95 -2.33
CA ALA A 101 -0.66 -3.27 -1.85
C ALA A 101 -0.63 -4.45 -0.88
N ILE A 102 -1.54 -4.48 0.08
CA ILE A 102 -1.62 -5.54 1.08
C ILE A 102 -3.03 -6.11 1.16
N CYS A 103 -3.16 -7.37 1.57
CA CYS A 103 -4.42 -8.03 1.88
C CYS A 103 -5.34 -8.17 0.64
N ALA A 104 -6.49 -7.51 0.65
CA ALA A 104 -7.41 -7.48 -0.49
C ALA A 104 -6.95 -6.52 -1.60
N ALA A 105 -6.15 -5.50 -1.29
CA ALA A 105 -5.83 -4.42 -2.22
C ALA A 105 -5.02 -4.81 -3.47
N PRO A 106 -4.24 -5.90 -3.53
CA PRO A 106 -3.65 -6.37 -4.79
C PRO A 106 -4.66 -6.58 -5.91
N LEU A 107 -5.97 -6.79 -5.60
CA LEU A 107 -7.05 -6.85 -6.60
C LEU A 107 -7.07 -5.60 -7.52
N VAL A 108 -6.71 -4.42 -6.96
CA VAL A 108 -6.71 -3.15 -7.70
C VAL A 108 -5.72 -3.20 -8.86
N TYR A 109 -4.56 -3.78 -8.64
CA TYR A 109 -3.53 -3.96 -9.66
C TYR A 109 -3.83 -5.16 -10.57
N GLY A 110 -4.34 -6.25 -9.99
CA GLY A 110 -4.66 -7.49 -10.71
C GLY A 110 -5.75 -7.28 -11.77
N LYS A 111 -6.85 -6.61 -11.41
CA LYS A 111 -7.93 -6.27 -12.35
C LYS A 111 -7.48 -5.38 -13.51
N ARG A 112 -6.39 -4.64 -13.36
CA ARG A 112 -5.77 -3.82 -14.40
C ARG A 112 -4.71 -4.56 -15.21
N GLY A 113 -4.51 -5.88 -14.94
CA GLY A 113 -3.53 -6.71 -15.62
C GLY A 113 -2.06 -6.40 -15.29
N LEU A 114 -1.81 -5.56 -14.27
CA LEU A 114 -0.48 -5.07 -13.94
C LEU A 114 0.42 -6.12 -13.26
N LEU A 115 -0.18 -7.18 -12.73
CA LEU A 115 0.53 -8.23 -12.00
C LEU A 115 0.87 -9.45 -12.87
N LYS A 116 0.58 -9.41 -14.17
CA LYS A 116 0.82 -10.53 -15.09
C LYS A 116 2.30 -10.89 -15.13
N GLY A 117 2.62 -12.17 -14.86
CA GLY A 117 3.99 -12.69 -14.79
C GLY A 117 4.79 -12.24 -13.56
N LYS A 118 4.14 -11.62 -12.57
CA LYS A 118 4.77 -11.20 -11.32
C LYS A 118 4.52 -12.20 -10.21
N LYS A 119 5.52 -12.37 -9.32
CA LYS A 119 5.34 -13.03 -8.02
C LYS A 119 4.65 -12.09 -7.08
N VAL A 120 3.51 -12.53 -6.52
CA VAL A 120 2.67 -11.70 -5.67
C VAL A 120 2.03 -12.50 -4.56
N THR A 121 1.62 -11.81 -3.51
CA THR A 121 0.76 -12.36 -2.46
C THR A 121 -0.45 -11.44 -2.22
N CYS A 122 -1.48 -12.01 -1.64
CA CYS A 122 -2.70 -11.29 -1.23
C CYS A 122 -3.39 -12.05 -0.11
N TYR A 123 -4.49 -11.51 0.40
CA TYR A 123 -5.34 -12.22 1.35
C TYR A 123 -5.99 -13.45 0.67
N PRO A 124 -6.06 -14.62 1.35
CA PRO A 124 -6.67 -15.82 0.79
C PRO A 124 -8.08 -15.58 0.25
N GLY A 125 -8.33 -16.06 -0.99
CA GLY A 125 -9.60 -15.85 -1.71
C GLY A 125 -9.59 -14.65 -2.66
N PHE A 126 -8.57 -13.79 -2.61
CA PHE A 126 -8.40 -12.67 -3.55
C PHE A 126 -7.47 -12.99 -4.73
N GLU A 127 -6.78 -14.12 -4.71
CA GLU A 127 -5.92 -14.59 -5.81
C GLU A 127 -6.67 -14.71 -7.15
N LYS A 128 -7.97 -14.93 -7.12
CA LYS A 128 -8.84 -14.96 -8.31
C LYS A 128 -8.85 -13.64 -9.11
N TYR A 129 -8.45 -12.52 -8.49
CA TYR A 129 -8.35 -11.23 -9.16
C TYR A 129 -6.95 -10.95 -9.74
N LEU A 130 -5.99 -11.85 -9.53
CA LEU A 130 -4.58 -11.68 -9.91
C LEU A 130 -4.26 -12.48 -11.17
N GLU A 131 -5.10 -12.36 -12.20
CA GLU A 131 -5.00 -13.15 -13.42
C GLU A 131 -3.60 -13.04 -14.06
N GLY A 132 -2.99 -14.21 -14.30
CA GLY A 132 -1.66 -14.31 -14.89
C GLY A 132 -0.49 -14.01 -13.96
N ALA A 133 -0.74 -13.72 -12.68
CA ALA A 133 0.31 -13.61 -11.66
C ALA A 133 0.70 -14.99 -11.08
N GLU A 134 1.91 -15.09 -10.56
CA GLU A 134 2.35 -16.22 -9.75
C GLU A 134 2.01 -15.92 -8.27
N TYR A 135 0.88 -16.46 -7.81
CA TYR A 135 0.50 -16.34 -6.40
C TYR A 135 1.34 -17.26 -5.52
N THR A 136 2.17 -16.69 -4.65
CA THR A 136 3.13 -17.44 -3.82
C THR A 136 2.63 -17.78 -2.42
N ALA A 137 1.56 -17.12 -1.96
CA ALA A 137 1.08 -17.19 -0.58
C ALA A 137 2.12 -16.78 0.50
N ALA A 138 3.24 -16.20 0.11
CA ALA A 138 4.24 -15.68 1.02
C ALA A 138 3.68 -14.54 1.90
N LEU A 139 4.32 -14.26 3.01
CA LEU A 139 3.90 -13.16 3.89
C LEU A 139 4.05 -11.80 3.20
N VAL A 140 5.17 -11.60 2.49
CA VAL A 140 5.46 -10.41 1.69
C VAL A 140 6.18 -10.87 0.42
N GLU A 141 5.82 -10.32 -0.73
CA GLU A 141 6.50 -10.52 -2.01
C GLU A 141 7.04 -9.20 -2.56
N LYS A 142 8.21 -9.27 -3.18
CA LYS A 142 8.85 -8.16 -3.90
C LYS A 142 9.22 -8.63 -5.31
N ASP A 143 8.59 -8.07 -6.34
CA ASP A 143 8.91 -8.36 -7.73
C ASP A 143 8.88 -7.10 -8.59
N GLY A 144 10.04 -6.70 -9.08
CA GLY A 144 10.22 -5.48 -9.86
C GLY A 144 9.84 -4.24 -9.07
N ASN A 145 8.84 -3.53 -9.56
CA ASN A 145 8.31 -2.33 -8.92
C ASN A 145 7.13 -2.60 -7.95
N PHE A 146 6.75 -3.87 -7.76
CA PHE A 146 5.65 -4.25 -6.88
C PHE A 146 6.14 -4.80 -5.54
N ILE A 147 5.48 -4.39 -4.46
CA ILE A 147 5.60 -4.98 -3.12
C ILE A 147 4.18 -5.34 -2.67
N THR A 148 3.94 -6.62 -2.38
CA THR A 148 2.63 -7.09 -1.91
C THR A 148 2.74 -7.76 -0.55
N GLY A 149 1.70 -7.63 0.28
CA GLY A 149 1.59 -8.23 1.62
C GLY A 149 0.33 -9.09 1.74
N LYS A 150 0.38 -10.12 2.57
CA LYS A 150 -0.69 -11.12 2.67
C LYS A 150 -1.93 -10.65 3.44
N GLY A 151 -1.74 -9.85 4.49
CA GLY A 151 -2.87 -9.42 5.33
C GLY A 151 -2.43 -8.67 6.59
N PRO A 152 -3.35 -8.31 7.49
CA PRO A 152 -3.07 -7.39 8.61
C PRO A 152 -1.95 -7.88 9.53
N GLY A 153 -1.84 -9.17 9.77
CA GLY A 153 -0.79 -9.75 10.63
C GLY A 153 0.63 -9.57 10.11
N VAL A 154 0.82 -9.16 8.84
CA VAL A 154 2.12 -8.92 8.24
C VAL A 154 2.35 -7.44 7.88
N ALA A 155 1.49 -6.53 8.34
CA ALA A 155 1.59 -5.10 8.04
C ALA A 155 2.96 -4.51 8.41
N MET A 156 3.54 -4.99 9.52
CA MET A 156 4.87 -4.58 9.96
C MET A 156 5.96 -5.03 8.96
N ALA A 157 5.98 -6.32 8.59
CA ALA A 157 6.93 -6.87 7.62
C ALA A 157 6.80 -6.21 6.23
N PHE A 158 5.57 -5.96 5.80
CA PHE A 158 5.27 -5.22 4.58
C PHE A 158 5.83 -3.80 4.62
N SER A 159 5.65 -3.10 5.74
CA SER A 159 6.17 -1.74 5.93
C SER A 159 7.70 -1.69 5.92
N PHE A 160 8.37 -2.67 6.56
CA PHE A 160 9.83 -2.78 6.51
C PHE A 160 10.33 -3.11 5.10
N ALA A 161 9.62 -3.93 4.34
CA ALA A 161 9.99 -4.21 2.95
C ALA A 161 9.92 -2.95 2.06
N ILE A 162 8.95 -2.06 2.31
CA ILE A 162 8.88 -0.75 1.65
C ILE A 162 10.03 0.15 2.12
N ALA A 163 10.26 0.26 3.43
CA ALA A 163 11.33 1.09 3.99
C ALA A 163 12.71 0.68 3.44
N GLU A 164 12.98 -0.63 3.38
CA GLU A 164 14.26 -1.18 2.90
C GLU A 164 14.62 -0.69 1.49
N LYS A 165 13.63 -0.55 0.62
CA LYS A 165 13.81 -0.03 -0.75
C LYS A 165 14.45 1.36 -0.77
N TYR A 166 14.21 2.18 0.26
CA TYR A 166 14.62 3.59 0.29
C TYR A 166 15.76 3.88 1.26
N VAL A 167 15.81 3.20 2.39
CA VAL A 167 16.81 3.47 3.45
C VAL A 167 17.82 2.35 3.66
N GLY A 168 17.64 1.21 2.97
CA GLY A 168 18.53 0.06 3.05
C GLY A 168 18.29 -0.83 4.28
N ALA A 169 18.89 -2.02 4.26
CA ALA A 169 18.69 -3.07 5.27
C ALA A 169 19.24 -2.68 6.65
N GLU A 170 20.37 -1.98 6.70
CA GLU A 170 20.99 -1.53 7.96
C GLU A 170 20.04 -0.61 8.74
N LYS A 171 19.47 0.39 8.06
CA LYS A 171 18.50 1.31 8.67
C LYS A 171 17.23 0.61 9.12
N VAL A 172 16.76 -0.38 8.34
CA VAL A 172 15.61 -1.21 8.75
C VAL A 172 15.92 -2.02 9.99
N THR A 173 17.15 -2.52 10.15
CA THR A 173 17.56 -3.22 11.37
C THR A 173 17.53 -2.29 12.59
N GLU A 174 18.04 -1.07 12.46
CA GLU A 174 17.95 -0.06 13.53
C GLU A 174 16.49 0.26 13.89
N LEU A 175 15.60 0.41 12.87
CA LEU A 175 14.18 0.64 13.09
C LEU A 175 13.53 -0.50 13.87
N LYS A 176 13.79 -1.76 13.48
CA LYS A 176 13.27 -2.95 14.16
C LYS A 176 13.69 -2.97 15.63
N GLN A 177 14.97 -2.69 15.90
CA GLN A 177 15.48 -2.61 17.28
C GLN A 177 14.78 -1.50 18.08
N GLY A 178 14.67 -0.30 17.51
CA GLY A 178 14.01 0.84 18.14
C GLY A 178 12.50 0.63 18.37
N MET A 179 11.87 -0.21 17.56
CA MET A 179 10.46 -0.60 17.69
C MET A 179 10.25 -1.89 18.50
N MET A 180 11.29 -2.46 19.09
CA MET A 180 11.24 -3.69 19.90
C MET A 180 10.62 -4.87 19.15
N ILE A 181 10.92 -4.98 17.86
CA ILE A 181 10.49 -6.13 17.04
C ILE A 181 11.36 -7.33 17.44
N ALA A 182 10.71 -8.41 17.89
CA ALA A 182 11.39 -9.67 18.16
C ALA A 182 11.93 -10.28 16.85
N GLU A 183 13.14 -10.86 16.91
CA GLU A 183 13.74 -11.59 15.80
C GLU A 183 13.06 -12.95 15.57
#